data_8b7ed5979342f10455c61eebd11b4c41
#
_entry.id   8b7ed5979342f10455c61eebd11b4c41
#
_cell.length_a   1.000
_cell.length_b   1.000
_cell.length_c   1.000
_cell.angle_alpha   90.00
_cell.angle_beta   90.00
_cell.angle_gamma   90.00
#
_symmetry.space_group_name_H-M   'P 1'
#
loop_
_entity.id
_entity.type
_entity.pdbx_description
1 polymer ?
#
loop_
_entity_poly.entity_id
_entity_poly.type
_entity_poly.pdbx_seq_one_letter_code
_entity_poly.pdbx_strand_id
1 'polypeptide(L)'
;GGGFYENVPRMLPKGLEAFFNTAALPRLPIFKLIQERGNIPEHDMYNTFNMGLGMVLAVPREQAEQALTILHAAGETDAAEVGCVQMGDRGVSFGTVSIPV
;
A
#
# COMPACT_ATOMS: atom_id res chain seq x y z
N GLY A 1 5.97 13.98 0.63
CA GLY A 1 4.60 14.36 0.91
C GLY A 1 3.57 13.75 -0.02
N GLY A 2 2.34 13.82 0.39
CA GLY A 2 1.22 13.33 -0.41
C GLY A 2 0.83 11.89 -0.16
N GLY A 3 1.68 11.08 0.47
CA GLY A 3 1.34 9.71 0.85
C GLY A 3 0.83 8.86 -0.31
N PHE A 4 -0.09 7.94 0.00
CA PHE A 4 -0.67 7.02 -0.98
C PHE A 4 -1.50 7.75 -2.05
N TYR A 5 -2.36 8.67 -1.63
CA TYR A 5 -3.35 9.27 -2.52
C TYR A 5 -2.74 10.12 -3.63
N GLU A 6 -1.61 10.77 -3.37
CA GLU A 6 -0.98 11.63 -4.36
C GLU A 6 0.11 10.93 -5.16
N ASN A 7 0.74 9.88 -4.62
CA ASN A 7 1.90 9.26 -5.25
C ASN A 7 1.57 7.99 -6.03
N VAL A 8 0.75 7.10 -5.47
CA VAL A 8 0.46 5.82 -6.11
C VAL A 8 -0.25 5.98 -7.47
N PRO A 9 -1.26 6.85 -7.63
CA PRO A 9 -1.94 6.97 -8.92
C PRO A 9 -1.05 7.42 -10.07
N ARG A 10 0.08 8.07 -9.78
CA ARG A 10 0.99 8.56 -10.83
C ARG A 10 1.56 7.45 -11.70
N MET A 11 1.65 6.22 -11.19
CA MET A 11 2.17 5.09 -11.95
C MET A 11 1.07 4.32 -12.69
N LEU A 12 -0.20 4.68 -12.50
CA LEU A 12 -1.33 3.92 -13.06
C LEU A 12 -1.90 4.61 -14.30
N PRO A 13 -2.25 3.83 -15.35
CA PRO A 13 -3.02 4.35 -16.47
C PRO A 13 -4.41 4.84 -16.02
N LYS A 14 -4.98 5.75 -16.81
CA LYS A 14 -6.35 6.22 -16.60
C LYS A 14 -7.33 5.04 -16.63
N GLY A 15 -8.28 5.03 -15.71
CA GLY A 15 -9.28 3.98 -15.61
C GLY A 15 -8.90 2.82 -14.70
N LEU A 16 -7.69 2.88 -14.11
CA LEU A 16 -7.24 1.89 -13.13
C LEU A 16 -7.04 2.55 -11.77
N GLU A 17 -7.26 1.78 -10.73
CA GLU A 17 -6.99 2.21 -9.37
C GLU A 17 -6.23 1.13 -8.61
N ALA A 18 -5.46 1.55 -7.60
CA ALA A 18 -4.75 0.64 -6.72
C ALA A 18 -5.60 0.39 -5.48
N PHE A 19 -5.91 -0.87 -5.22
CA PHE A 19 -6.57 -1.29 -3.98
C PHE A 19 -5.53 -1.81 -3.00
N PHE A 20 -5.51 -1.25 -1.79
CA PHE A 20 -4.62 -1.72 -0.73
C PHE A 20 -5.40 -2.46 0.34
N ASN A 21 -4.92 -3.66 0.68
CA ASN A 21 -5.44 -4.43 1.80
C ASN A 21 -4.81 -3.92 3.09
N THR A 22 -5.58 -3.24 3.91
CA THR A 22 -5.06 -2.62 5.14
C THR A 22 -4.52 -3.66 6.13
N ALA A 23 -5.00 -4.89 6.06
CA ALA A 23 -4.49 -5.97 6.92
C ALA A 23 -3.06 -6.38 6.56
N ALA A 24 -2.61 -6.12 5.33
CA ALA A 24 -1.28 -6.47 4.86
C ALA A 24 -0.28 -5.31 4.96
N LEU A 25 -0.73 -4.12 5.32
CA LEU A 25 0.15 -2.95 5.43
C LEU A 25 0.96 -2.98 6.73
N PRO A 26 2.15 -2.37 6.75
CA PRO A 26 2.94 -2.23 7.98
C PRO A 26 2.15 -1.50 9.09
N ARG A 27 2.38 -1.87 10.33
CA ARG A 27 1.72 -1.28 11.49
C ARG A 27 2.77 -0.76 12.46
N LEU A 28 3.48 0.28 12.05
CA LEU A 28 4.50 0.90 12.89
C LEU A 28 3.83 1.72 13.99
N PRO A 29 4.19 1.52 15.27
CA PRO A 29 3.54 2.21 16.39
C PRO A 29 3.58 3.73 16.31
N ILE A 30 4.59 4.29 15.65
CA ILE A 30 4.73 5.75 15.54
C ILE A 30 3.54 6.38 14.80
N PHE A 31 3.00 5.72 13.77
CA PHE A 31 1.88 6.27 13.01
C PHE A 31 0.60 6.27 13.84
N LYS A 32 0.37 5.21 14.61
CA LYS A 32 -0.77 5.15 15.53
C LYS A 32 -0.68 6.24 16.60
N LEU A 33 0.52 6.45 17.15
CA LEU A 33 0.75 7.48 18.14
C LEU A 33 0.46 8.88 17.59
N ILE A 34 0.97 9.17 16.39
CA ILE A 34 0.73 10.46 15.73
C ILE A 34 -0.76 10.66 15.49
N GLN A 35 -1.44 9.65 14.98
CA GLN A 35 -2.87 9.73 14.69
C GLN A 35 -3.69 10.00 15.94
N GLU A 36 -3.43 9.27 17.02
CA GLU A 36 -4.16 9.44 18.28
C GLU A 36 -3.89 10.78 18.93
N ARG A 37 -2.61 11.19 19.02
CA ARG A 37 -2.21 12.46 19.65
C ARG A 37 -2.70 13.68 18.87
N GLY A 38 -2.72 13.60 17.55
CA GLY A 38 -3.19 14.66 16.67
C GLY A 38 -4.67 14.61 16.36
N ASN A 39 -5.36 13.55 16.77
CA ASN A 39 -6.77 13.31 16.43
C ASN A 39 -6.99 13.41 14.91
N ILE A 40 -6.13 12.72 14.14
CA ILE A 40 -6.07 12.84 12.70
C ILE A 40 -6.96 11.78 12.04
N PRO A 41 -7.87 12.16 11.11
CA PRO A 41 -8.66 11.18 10.35
C PRO A 41 -7.78 10.23 9.57
N GLU A 42 -8.23 8.99 9.39
CA GLU A 42 -7.46 7.96 8.69
C GLU A 42 -7.07 8.37 7.26
N HIS A 43 -8.01 8.99 6.53
CA HIS A 43 -7.72 9.49 5.18
C HIS A 43 -6.52 10.44 5.17
N ASP A 44 -6.46 11.36 6.13
CA ASP A 44 -5.38 12.33 6.20
C ASP A 44 -4.05 11.68 6.56
N MET A 45 -4.05 10.61 7.35
CA MET A 45 -2.84 9.84 7.61
C MET A 45 -2.27 9.27 6.32
N TYR A 46 -3.10 8.62 5.48
CA TYR A 46 -2.64 8.03 4.22
C TYR A 46 -2.35 9.08 3.14
N ASN A 47 -2.88 10.29 3.27
CA ASN A 47 -2.57 11.40 2.37
C ASN A 47 -1.30 12.15 2.75
N THR A 48 -0.85 12.02 3.98
CA THR A 48 0.33 12.73 4.50
C THR A 48 1.56 11.83 4.59
N PHE A 49 1.37 10.60 5.07
CA PHE A 49 2.47 9.69 5.38
C PHE A 49 2.49 8.48 4.44
N ASN A 50 3.65 7.85 4.31
CA ASN A 50 3.77 6.58 3.59
C ASN A 50 3.33 5.38 4.43
N MET A 51 3.01 5.58 5.68
CA MET A 51 2.55 4.55 6.62
C MET A 51 3.47 3.34 6.71
N GLY A 52 4.78 3.55 6.47
CA GLY A 52 5.78 2.50 6.53
C GLY A 52 6.14 1.87 5.20
N LEU A 53 5.43 2.22 4.11
CA LEU A 53 5.80 1.75 2.77
C LEU A 53 6.74 2.74 2.11
N GLY A 54 7.97 2.29 1.83
CA GLY A 54 8.97 3.12 1.15
C GLY A 54 8.92 3.01 -0.37
N MET A 55 8.46 1.89 -0.88
CA MET A 55 8.37 1.64 -2.32
C MET A 55 7.24 0.65 -2.61
N VAL A 56 6.51 0.90 -3.69
CA VAL A 56 5.43 0.04 -4.17
C VAL A 56 5.71 -0.34 -5.60
N LEU A 57 5.57 -1.63 -5.91
CA LEU A 57 5.77 -2.17 -7.26
C LEU A 57 4.46 -2.76 -7.75
N ALA A 58 4.12 -2.46 -9.00
CA ALA A 58 3.02 -3.10 -9.70
C ALA A 58 3.59 -4.10 -10.71
N VAL A 59 3.22 -5.36 -10.57
CA VAL A 59 3.70 -6.45 -11.43
C VAL A 59 2.52 -7.28 -11.92
N PRO A 60 2.65 -8.00 -13.05
CA PRO A 60 1.63 -8.95 -13.46
C PRO A 60 1.35 -9.97 -12.34
N ARG A 61 0.08 -10.34 -12.19
CA ARG A 61 -0.34 -11.24 -11.10
C ARG A 61 0.46 -12.55 -11.07
N GLU A 62 0.70 -13.14 -12.21
CA GLU A 62 1.44 -14.41 -12.33
C GLU A 62 2.92 -14.28 -11.97
N GLN A 63 3.43 -13.08 -11.82
CA GLN A 63 4.82 -12.83 -11.45
C GLN A 63 4.98 -12.33 -10.00
N ALA A 64 3.88 -12.15 -9.28
CA ALA A 64 3.92 -11.58 -7.92
C ALA A 64 4.75 -12.44 -6.97
N GLU A 65 4.55 -13.75 -6.98
CA GLU A 65 5.28 -14.67 -6.10
C GLU A 65 6.78 -14.67 -6.41
N GLN A 66 7.13 -14.68 -7.70
CA GLN A 66 8.52 -14.61 -8.13
C GLN A 66 9.18 -13.29 -7.71
N ALA A 67 8.46 -12.18 -7.85
CA ALA A 67 8.94 -10.88 -7.42
C ALA A 67 9.24 -10.85 -5.91
N LEU A 68 8.36 -11.41 -5.10
CA LEU A 68 8.59 -11.50 -3.66
C LEU A 68 9.79 -12.36 -3.33
N THR A 69 9.97 -13.49 -4.01
CA THR A 69 11.12 -14.36 -3.82
C THR A 69 12.44 -13.62 -4.09
N ILE A 70 12.48 -12.85 -5.18
CA ILE A 70 13.66 -12.06 -5.55
C ILE A 70 13.93 -10.98 -4.51
N LEU A 71 12.90 -10.27 -4.06
CA LEU A 71 13.05 -9.20 -3.07
C LEU A 71 13.54 -9.75 -1.73
N HIS A 72 12.96 -10.86 -1.26
CA HIS A 72 13.39 -11.49 0.00
C HIS A 72 14.85 -11.95 -0.09
N ALA A 73 15.25 -12.54 -1.21
CA ALA A 73 16.62 -12.99 -1.41
C ALA A 73 17.61 -11.81 -1.46
N ALA A 74 17.16 -10.65 -1.92
CA ALA A 74 17.98 -9.43 -1.96
C ALA A 74 18.06 -8.70 -0.61
N GLY A 75 17.39 -9.21 0.43
CA GLY A 75 17.44 -8.63 1.76
C GLY A 75 16.19 -7.84 2.17
N GLU A 76 15.23 -7.66 1.27
CA GLU A 76 13.97 -6.97 1.56
C GLU A 76 12.98 -7.96 2.18
N THR A 77 13.26 -8.37 3.40
CA THR A 77 12.52 -9.46 4.07
C THR A 77 11.10 -9.08 4.45
N ASP A 78 10.79 -7.79 4.54
CA ASP A 78 9.44 -7.30 4.87
C ASP A 78 8.59 -7.05 3.64
N ALA A 79 9.13 -7.26 2.43
CA ALA A 79 8.34 -7.13 1.21
C ALA A 79 7.16 -8.09 1.23
N ALA A 80 5.98 -7.59 0.89
CA ALA A 80 4.75 -8.36 0.92
C ALA A 80 3.79 -7.88 -0.16
N GLU A 81 2.86 -8.75 -0.53
CA GLU A 81 1.76 -8.36 -1.39
C GLU A 81 0.75 -7.55 -0.56
N VAL A 82 0.51 -6.30 -0.95
CA VAL A 82 -0.30 -5.37 -0.17
C VAL A 82 -1.61 -4.98 -0.85
N GLY A 83 -1.83 -5.42 -2.08
CA GLY A 83 -3.04 -5.09 -2.79
C GLY A 83 -2.99 -5.48 -4.25
N CYS A 84 -3.86 -4.88 -5.03
CA CYS A 84 -3.95 -5.15 -6.46
C CYS A 84 -4.31 -3.90 -7.25
N VAL A 85 -4.07 -3.94 -8.55
CA VAL A 85 -4.57 -2.94 -9.49
C VAL A 85 -5.88 -3.45 -10.06
N GLN A 86 -6.90 -2.61 -10.08
CA GLN A 86 -8.24 -2.97 -10.55
C GLN A 86 -8.85 -1.84 -11.37
N MET A 87 -9.94 -2.12 -12.06
CA MET A 87 -10.68 -1.09 -12.76
C MET A 87 -11.32 -0.13 -11.77
N GLY A 88 -11.21 1.16 -12.04
CA GLY A 88 -11.78 2.19 -11.19
C GLY A 88 -11.16 3.54 -11.47
N ASP A 89 -11.70 4.58 -10.86
CA ASP A 89 -11.29 5.97 -11.08
C ASP A 89 -10.93 6.70 -9.80
N ARG A 90 -10.83 5.99 -8.68
CA ARG A 90 -10.55 6.61 -7.38
C ARG A 90 -9.06 6.88 -7.14
N GLY A 91 -8.18 6.42 -8.03
CA GLY A 91 -6.74 6.46 -7.83
C GLY A 91 -6.28 5.41 -6.82
N VAL A 92 -6.70 5.51 -5.58
CA VAL A 92 -6.37 4.58 -4.50
C VAL A 92 -7.63 4.28 -3.70
N SER A 93 -7.79 3.02 -3.34
CA SER A 93 -8.84 2.59 -2.41
C SER A 93 -8.25 1.65 -1.36
N PHE A 94 -8.93 1.59 -0.23
CA PHE A 94 -8.50 0.77 0.92
C PHE A 94 -9.65 -0.11 1.38
N GLY A 95 -9.31 -1.31 1.84
CA GLY A 95 -10.27 -2.21 2.45
C GLY A 95 -9.53 -3.28 3.23
N THR A 96 -10.26 -4.01 4.05
CA THR A 96 -9.70 -5.14 4.79
C THR A 96 -10.23 -6.42 4.18
N VAL A 97 -9.31 -7.26 3.70
CA VAL A 97 -9.64 -8.54 3.10
C VAL A 97 -8.92 -9.62 3.88
N SER A 98 -9.65 -10.68 4.25
CA SER A 98 -9.05 -11.85 4.87
C SER A 98 -8.15 -12.52 3.85
N ILE A 99 -6.87 -12.66 4.21
CA ILE A 99 -5.91 -13.34 3.36
C ILE A 99 -6.09 -14.84 3.57
N PRO A 100 -6.41 -15.61 2.51
CA PRO A 100 -6.47 -17.07 2.64
C PRO A 100 -5.09 -17.60 3.04
N VAL A 101 -5.09 -18.40 4.05
CA VAL A 101 -3.85 -19.02 4.53
C VAL A 101 -3.51 -20.23 3.67
#